data_509cf0765bf72820491ada10c3daa961
#
_entry.id   509cf0765bf72820491ada10c3daa961
#
_cell.length_a   1.000
_cell.length_b   1.000
_cell.length_c   1.000
_cell.angle_alpha   90.00
_cell.angle_beta   90.00
_cell.angle_gamma   90.00
#
_symmetry.space_group_name_H-M   'P 1'
#
loop_
_entity.id
_entity.type
_entity.pdbx_description
1 polymer ?
#
loop_
_entity_poly.entity_id
_entity_poly.type
_entity_poly.pdbx_seq_one_letter_code
_entity_poly.pdbx_strand_id
1 'polypeptide(L)'
;MEGQTPIVRIAALADIHVKDGDRGKWGELFKDISRQADVLVIPGDLTDTGDEGEAEVLASELNYCNIPVIAVLGNHDYEKGRHKLIRQMLLKAGVHMLDGESVIIKGIGFAGVKGFGGGFDKHMLSMFGEGAMKAFVQEAVDEALHLERALSRLDQEHPHLKKVAILHYAPVKGTVIGEPGEIFPFLGCSRLAEPLNRHKVAAVFHGHAHVGTLEGETTEGVKVFNVAKPILDKEGKEFFLWETEPV
;
A
#
# COMPACT_ATOMS: atom_id res chain seq x y z
N MET A 1 0.58 -23.53 -28.07
CA MET A 1 -0.24 -22.30 -27.86
C MET A 1 0.14 -21.78 -26.50
N GLU A 2 1.04 -20.80 -26.44
CA GLU A 2 1.33 -20.09 -25.20
C GLU A 2 0.08 -19.32 -24.85
N GLY A 3 -0.60 -19.72 -23.77
CA GLY A 3 -1.80 -19.06 -23.32
C GLY A 3 -1.44 -17.65 -22.86
N GLN A 4 -2.03 -16.64 -23.48
CA GLN A 4 -1.95 -15.27 -22.99
C GLN A 4 -2.35 -15.24 -21.52
N THR A 5 -1.51 -14.71 -20.66
CA THR A 5 -1.85 -14.50 -19.25
C THR A 5 -3.08 -13.59 -19.20
N PRO A 6 -4.15 -13.98 -18.51
CA PRO A 6 -5.35 -13.17 -18.47
C PRO A 6 -5.07 -11.80 -17.86
N ILE A 7 -5.69 -10.74 -18.40
CA ILE A 7 -5.67 -9.42 -17.79
C ILE A 7 -6.29 -9.52 -16.40
N VAL A 8 -5.59 -9.03 -15.38
CA VAL A 8 -6.11 -8.95 -14.01
C VAL A 8 -6.37 -7.47 -13.69
N ARG A 9 -7.57 -7.17 -13.23
CA ARG A 9 -7.99 -5.83 -12.82
C ARG A 9 -7.82 -5.68 -11.32
N ILE A 10 -7.01 -4.70 -10.92
CA ILE A 10 -6.71 -4.40 -9.53
C ILE A 10 -7.38 -3.07 -9.19
N ALA A 11 -8.33 -3.10 -8.24
CA ALA A 11 -8.86 -1.90 -7.62
C ALA A 11 -7.93 -1.51 -6.46
N ALA A 12 -7.67 -0.21 -6.30
CA ALA A 12 -6.81 0.31 -5.25
C ALA A 12 -7.44 1.55 -4.60
N LEU A 13 -7.36 1.62 -3.28
CA LEU A 13 -7.97 2.67 -2.45
C LEU A 13 -7.31 2.66 -1.08
N ALA A 14 -6.69 3.76 -0.66
CA ALA A 14 -6.01 3.93 0.63
C ALA A 14 -6.64 5.02 1.47
N ASP A 15 -6.21 5.12 2.74
CA ASP A 15 -6.61 6.22 3.64
C ASP A 15 -8.13 6.33 3.78
N ILE A 16 -8.78 5.19 4.01
CA ILE A 16 -10.22 5.11 4.18
C ILE A 16 -10.67 5.55 5.57
N HIS A 17 -9.77 5.54 6.56
CA HIS A 17 -9.98 6.04 7.92
C HIS A 17 -11.34 5.64 8.49
N VAL A 18 -11.63 4.35 8.49
CA VAL A 18 -12.92 3.82 8.98
C VAL A 18 -13.08 4.14 10.46
N LYS A 19 -14.25 4.69 10.80
CA LYS A 19 -14.66 5.07 12.16
C LYS A 19 -15.72 4.13 12.70
N ASP A 20 -15.89 4.08 14.02
CA ASP A 20 -16.96 3.33 14.68
C ASP A 20 -18.36 3.65 14.14
N GLY A 21 -18.57 4.91 13.74
CA GLY A 21 -19.84 5.41 13.18
C GLY A 21 -20.08 5.09 11.71
N ASP A 22 -19.14 4.44 11.01
CA ASP A 22 -19.20 4.24 9.55
C ASP A 22 -19.91 2.93 9.14
N ARG A 23 -20.64 2.27 10.05
CA ARG A 23 -21.41 1.07 9.72
C ARG A 23 -22.42 1.33 8.58
N GLY A 24 -22.36 0.51 7.53
CA GLY A 24 -23.21 0.65 6.34
C GLY A 24 -22.74 1.68 5.32
N LYS A 25 -21.60 2.33 5.54
CA LYS A 25 -21.08 3.38 4.65
C LYS A 25 -20.30 2.83 3.46
N TRP A 26 -19.56 1.73 3.65
CA TRP A 26 -18.59 1.22 2.67
C TRP A 26 -19.12 0.04 1.85
N GLY A 27 -20.19 -0.61 2.29
CA GLY A 27 -20.70 -1.84 1.70
C GLY A 27 -21.05 -1.71 0.22
N GLU A 28 -21.67 -0.60 -0.21
CA GLU A 28 -22.02 -0.39 -1.63
C GLU A 28 -20.75 -0.17 -2.48
N LEU A 29 -19.76 0.57 -1.97
CA LEU A 29 -18.47 0.74 -2.64
C LEU A 29 -17.78 -0.62 -2.84
N PHE A 30 -17.71 -1.46 -1.82
CA PHE A 30 -17.07 -2.78 -1.92
C PHE A 30 -17.82 -3.73 -2.87
N LYS A 31 -19.15 -3.62 -2.96
CA LYS A 31 -19.93 -4.34 -3.99
C LYS A 31 -19.59 -3.84 -5.39
N ASP A 32 -19.46 -2.53 -5.56
CA ASP A 32 -19.14 -1.94 -6.86
C ASP A 32 -17.71 -2.32 -7.31
N ILE A 33 -16.75 -2.25 -6.43
CA ILE A 33 -15.37 -2.74 -6.64
C ILE A 33 -15.42 -4.22 -7.08
N SER A 34 -16.18 -5.07 -6.39
CA SER A 34 -16.29 -6.50 -6.71
C SER A 34 -16.87 -6.78 -8.10
N ARG A 35 -17.65 -5.85 -8.67
CA ARG A 35 -18.17 -5.97 -10.04
C ARG A 35 -17.15 -5.57 -11.11
N GLN A 36 -16.20 -4.71 -10.76
CA GLN A 36 -15.29 -4.09 -11.73
C GLN A 36 -13.86 -4.65 -11.67
N ALA A 37 -13.45 -5.23 -10.55
CA ALA A 37 -12.08 -5.70 -10.33
C ALA A 37 -12.01 -7.19 -9.98
N ASP A 38 -10.81 -7.75 -10.06
CA ASP A 38 -10.48 -9.13 -9.71
C ASP A 38 -9.77 -9.24 -8.35
N VAL A 39 -9.16 -8.13 -7.88
CA VAL A 39 -8.48 -7.99 -6.59
C VAL A 39 -8.66 -6.57 -6.08
N LEU A 40 -8.85 -6.41 -4.78
CA LEU A 40 -8.81 -5.11 -4.09
C LEU A 40 -7.51 -5.00 -3.29
N VAL A 41 -6.79 -3.88 -3.42
CA VAL A 41 -5.66 -3.54 -2.56
C VAL A 41 -5.97 -2.29 -1.74
N ILE A 42 -5.65 -2.32 -0.42
CA ILE A 42 -5.87 -1.19 0.50
C ILE A 42 -4.54 -0.81 1.14
N PRO A 43 -3.84 0.20 0.60
CA PRO A 43 -2.52 0.64 1.03
C PRO A 43 -2.50 1.47 2.32
N GLY A 44 -2.99 0.92 3.42
CA GLY A 44 -2.86 1.50 4.77
C GLY A 44 -3.91 2.54 5.15
N ASP A 45 -3.81 2.99 6.41
CA ASP A 45 -4.75 3.85 7.11
C ASP A 45 -6.19 3.33 6.96
N LEU A 46 -6.32 2.07 7.40
CA LEU A 46 -7.56 1.30 7.34
C LEU A 46 -8.55 1.82 8.38
N THR A 47 -8.05 2.16 9.56
CA THR A 47 -8.76 2.71 10.71
C THR A 47 -8.40 4.19 10.92
N ASP A 48 -9.26 4.95 11.58
CA ASP A 48 -9.03 6.39 11.81
C ASP A 48 -8.05 6.65 12.96
N THR A 49 -8.11 5.86 14.02
CA THR A 49 -7.30 6.05 15.23
C THR A 49 -6.61 4.79 15.74
N GLY A 50 -6.65 3.70 14.98
CA GLY A 50 -6.06 2.44 15.41
C GLY A 50 -6.87 1.74 16.53
N ASP A 51 -8.19 1.84 16.49
CA ASP A 51 -9.09 1.22 17.46
C ASP A 51 -9.68 -0.09 16.94
N GLU A 52 -9.89 -1.06 17.83
CA GLU A 52 -10.49 -2.33 17.46
C GLU A 52 -11.96 -2.22 17.02
N GLY A 53 -12.72 -1.25 17.54
CA GLY A 53 -14.08 -1.00 17.09
C GLY A 53 -14.12 -0.56 15.62
N GLU A 54 -13.20 0.31 15.22
CA GLU A 54 -13.03 0.74 13.83
C GLU A 54 -12.68 -0.46 12.92
N ALA A 55 -11.78 -1.35 13.38
CA ALA A 55 -11.43 -2.57 12.66
C ALA A 55 -12.61 -3.56 12.56
N GLU A 56 -13.47 -3.67 13.57
CA GLU A 56 -14.72 -4.45 13.53
C GLU A 56 -15.68 -3.90 12.46
N VAL A 57 -15.81 -2.58 12.37
CA VAL A 57 -16.64 -1.93 11.34
C VAL A 57 -16.10 -2.29 9.97
N LEU A 58 -14.79 -2.08 9.72
CA LEU A 58 -14.17 -2.42 8.44
C LEU A 58 -14.35 -3.90 8.08
N ALA A 59 -14.07 -4.81 9.01
CA ALA A 59 -14.25 -6.25 8.82
C ALA A 59 -15.70 -6.61 8.42
N SER A 60 -16.68 -5.94 9.04
CA SER A 60 -18.10 -6.10 8.72
C SER A 60 -18.44 -5.60 7.32
N GLU A 61 -17.91 -4.43 6.94
CA GLU A 61 -18.15 -3.83 5.61
C GLU A 61 -17.48 -4.65 4.50
N LEU A 62 -16.30 -5.22 4.75
CA LEU A 62 -15.59 -6.09 3.81
C LEU A 62 -16.33 -7.39 3.49
N ASN A 63 -17.32 -7.82 4.27
CA ASN A 63 -18.20 -8.93 3.89
C ASN A 63 -18.98 -8.69 2.59
N TYR A 64 -19.10 -7.44 2.16
CA TYR A 64 -19.69 -7.09 0.88
C TYR A 64 -18.69 -7.15 -0.29
N CYS A 65 -17.40 -7.33 -0.02
CA CYS A 65 -16.36 -7.52 -1.03
C CYS A 65 -16.23 -9.01 -1.38
N ASN A 66 -16.59 -9.39 -2.60
CA ASN A 66 -16.59 -10.79 -3.03
C ASN A 66 -15.32 -11.19 -3.80
N ILE A 67 -14.32 -10.35 -3.81
CA ILE A 67 -13.01 -10.58 -4.42
C ILE A 67 -11.92 -10.58 -3.34
N PRO A 68 -10.74 -11.20 -3.59
CA PRO A 68 -9.64 -11.14 -2.64
C PRO A 68 -9.25 -9.71 -2.28
N VAL A 69 -9.03 -9.47 -0.98
CA VAL A 69 -8.59 -8.18 -0.43
C VAL A 69 -7.19 -8.34 0.13
N ILE A 70 -6.28 -7.45 -0.26
CA ILE A 70 -4.90 -7.39 0.24
C ILE A 70 -4.70 -6.01 0.87
N ALA A 71 -4.08 -5.96 2.05
CA ALA A 71 -3.83 -4.69 2.72
C ALA A 71 -2.48 -4.67 3.44
N VAL A 72 -1.96 -3.48 3.65
CA VAL A 72 -0.92 -3.16 4.63
C VAL A 72 -1.51 -2.25 5.69
N LEU A 73 -0.88 -2.13 6.84
CA LEU A 73 -1.25 -1.12 7.84
C LEU A 73 -0.63 0.23 7.46
N GLY A 74 -1.28 1.32 7.86
CA GLY A 74 -0.75 2.68 7.80
C GLY A 74 -0.43 3.24 9.19
N ASN A 75 0.01 4.49 9.27
CA ASN A 75 0.42 5.09 10.55
C ASN A 75 -0.76 5.30 11.51
N HIS A 76 -1.97 5.59 11.03
CA HIS A 76 -3.16 5.70 11.87
C HIS A 76 -3.52 4.37 12.54
N ASP A 77 -3.30 3.24 11.88
CA ASP A 77 -3.53 1.92 12.46
C ASP A 77 -2.60 1.62 13.66
N TYR A 78 -1.47 2.36 13.78
CA TYR A 78 -0.53 2.25 14.90
C TYR A 78 -0.79 3.23 16.04
N GLU A 79 -1.64 4.25 15.88
CA GLU A 79 -1.77 5.38 16.80
C GLU A 79 -2.04 4.94 18.25
N LYS A 80 -2.99 4.02 18.46
CA LYS A 80 -3.30 3.48 19.80
C LYS A 80 -2.42 2.28 20.22
N GLY A 81 -1.40 1.90 19.43
CA GLY A 81 -0.53 0.78 19.72
C GLY A 81 -1.21 -0.59 19.63
N ARG A 82 -2.39 -0.68 19.00
CA ARG A 82 -3.20 -1.91 18.86
C ARG A 82 -3.09 -2.56 17.48
N HIS A 83 -2.15 -2.12 16.65
CA HIS A 83 -1.94 -2.59 15.27
C HIS A 83 -1.89 -4.13 15.13
N LYS A 84 -1.30 -4.85 16.11
CA LYS A 84 -1.26 -6.31 16.11
C LYS A 84 -2.65 -6.95 16.23
N LEU A 85 -3.52 -6.35 17.05
CA LEU A 85 -4.89 -6.80 17.21
C LEU A 85 -5.70 -6.50 15.95
N ILE A 86 -5.60 -5.29 15.41
CA ILE A 86 -6.24 -4.88 14.14
C ILE A 86 -5.86 -5.84 13.02
N ARG A 87 -4.54 -6.10 12.86
CA ARG A 87 -4.04 -7.07 11.87
C ARG A 87 -4.68 -8.45 12.03
N GLN A 88 -4.77 -8.97 13.27
CA GLN A 88 -5.40 -10.26 13.55
C GLN A 88 -6.90 -10.29 13.21
N MET A 89 -7.62 -9.21 13.50
CA MET A 89 -9.06 -9.10 13.21
C MET A 89 -9.31 -9.11 11.71
N LEU A 90 -8.54 -8.35 10.94
CA LEU A 90 -8.66 -8.30 9.47
C LEU A 90 -8.22 -9.61 8.80
N LEU A 91 -7.18 -10.27 9.31
CA LEU A 91 -6.81 -11.63 8.88
C LEU A 91 -7.98 -12.62 9.09
N LYS A 92 -8.67 -12.56 10.23
CA LYS A 92 -9.85 -13.40 10.50
C LYS A 92 -11.03 -13.07 9.59
N ALA A 93 -11.13 -11.83 9.13
CA ALA A 93 -12.12 -11.40 8.14
C ALA A 93 -11.75 -11.79 6.69
N GLY A 94 -10.63 -12.49 6.48
CA GLY A 94 -10.20 -12.98 5.17
C GLY A 94 -9.33 -12.00 4.37
N VAL A 95 -8.87 -10.90 4.97
CA VAL A 95 -7.96 -9.97 4.34
C VAL A 95 -6.53 -10.53 4.35
N HIS A 96 -5.82 -10.51 3.23
CA HIS A 96 -4.40 -10.81 3.16
C HIS A 96 -3.61 -9.60 3.67
N MET A 97 -3.26 -9.61 4.97
CA MET A 97 -2.50 -8.53 5.61
C MET A 97 -1.00 -8.77 5.41
N LEU A 98 -0.33 -7.88 4.67
CA LEU A 98 1.10 -7.96 4.39
C LEU A 98 1.90 -7.01 5.31
N ASP A 99 3.04 -7.51 5.80
CA ASP A 99 4.00 -6.78 6.64
C ASP A 99 5.41 -7.37 6.44
N GLY A 100 5.92 -7.23 5.20
CA GLY A 100 7.14 -7.93 4.75
C GLY A 100 6.88 -9.34 4.23
N GLU A 101 5.59 -9.70 4.03
CA GLU A 101 5.20 -10.94 3.38
C GLU A 101 4.78 -10.70 1.93
N SER A 102 4.54 -11.82 1.23
CA SER A 102 4.01 -11.85 -0.13
C SER A 102 2.89 -12.87 -0.27
N VAL A 103 2.00 -12.63 -1.23
CA VAL A 103 0.92 -13.55 -1.60
C VAL A 103 0.76 -13.60 -3.12
N ILE A 104 0.36 -14.74 -3.65
CA ILE A 104 0.06 -14.91 -5.09
C ILE A 104 -1.45 -15.02 -5.25
N ILE A 105 -2.04 -14.09 -6.00
CA ILE A 105 -3.48 -14.05 -6.28
C ILE A 105 -3.68 -13.81 -7.78
N LYS A 106 -4.52 -14.61 -8.43
CA LYS A 106 -4.81 -14.51 -9.87
C LYS A 106 -3.56 -14.52 -10.77
N GLY A 107 -2.48 -15.19 -10.34
CA GLY A 107 -1.22 -15.24 -11.11
C GLY A 107 -0.37 -13.96 -11.01
N ILE A 108 -0.66 -13.09 -10.05
CA ILE A 108 0.14 -11.91 -9.72
C ILE A 108 0.74 -12.08 -8.33
N GLY A 109 2.02 -11.78 -8.15
CA GLY A 109 2.69 -11.74 -6.86
C GLY A 109 2.53 -10.36 -6.23
N PHE A 110 1.97 -10.31 -5.03
CA PHE A 110 1.84 -9.09 -4.24
C PHE A 110 2.82 -9.13 -3.09
N ALA A 111 3.64 -8.09 -2.93
CA ALA A 111 4.48 -7.89 -1.76
C ALA A 111 4.11 -6.58 -1.09
N GLY A 112 4.10 -6.53 0.25
CA GLY A 112 3.66 -5.32 0.94
C GLY A 112 4.37 -5.09 2.26
N VAL A 113 4.57 -3.80 2.56
CA VAL A 113 5.04 -3.27 3.85
C VAL A 113 4.33 -1.95 4.12
N LYS A 114 4.29 -1.54 5.38
CA LYS A 114 3.85 -0.18 5.71
C LYS A 114 4.75 0.86 5.03
N GLY A 115 6.05 0.64 5.03
CA GLY A 115 7.04 1.65 4.71
C GLY A 115 7.25 2.62 5.88
N PHE A 116 8.09 3.65 5.65
CA PHE A 116 8.32 4.68 6.66
C PHE A 116 8.85 5.97 6.04
N GLY A 117 8.88 7.06 6.83
CA GLY A 117 9.48 8.32 6.45
C GLY A 117 11.01 8.24 6.32
N GLY A 118 11.64 9.30 5.83
CA GLY A 118 13.10 9.37 5.69
C GLY A 118 13.55 10.35 4.60
N GLY A 119 12.60 10.85 3.80
CA GLY A 119 12.86 11.83 2.75
C GLY A 119 13.30 11.20 1.42
N PHE A 120 13.52 12.06 0.43
CA PHE A 120 13.64 11.64 -0.96
C PHE A 120 14.97 12.08 -1.58
N ASP A 121 15.47 11.24 -2.49
CA ASP A 121 16.62 11.48 -3.33
C ASP A 121 17.88 11.85 -2.50
N LYS A 122 18.62 12.88 -2.91
CA LYS A 122 19.80 13.37 -2.20
C LYS A 122 19.51 14.00 -0.82
N HIS A 123 18.25 14.22 -0.49
CA HIS A 123 17.81 14.81 0.78
C HIS A 123 17.27 13.77 1.76
N MET A 124 17.51 12.49 1.52
CA MET A 124 17.21 11.45 2.52
C MET A 124 17.99 11.70 3.81
N LEU A 125 17.31 11.46 4.93
CA LEU A 125 17.93 11.48 6.25
C LEU A 125 18.96 10.37 6.36
N SER A 126 20.08 10.67 7.04
CA SER A 126 21.18 9.74 7.25
C SER A 126 21.24 9.26 8.70
N MET A 127 21.92 8.12 8.94
CA MET A 127 22.17 7.53 10.26
C MET A 127 23.21 8.35 11.06
N PHE A 128 22.88 9.63 11.30
CA PHE A 128 23.77 10.56 11.97
C PHE A 128 23.08 11.22 13.17
N GLY A 129 23.83 11.52 14.21
CA GLY A 129 23.37 12.25 15.39
C GLY A 129 22.84 11.34 16.50
N GLU A 130 21.79 11.80 17.16
CA GLU A 130 21.20 11.23 18.37
C GLU A 130 20.52 9.89 18.12
N GLY A 131 20.35 9.10 19.18
CA GLY A 131 19.72 7.79 19.14
C GLY A 131 18.32 7.80 18.51
N ALA A 132 17.52 8.83 18.79
CA ALA A 132 16.17 8.96 18.22
C ALA A 132 16.21 9.16 16.70
N MET A 133 17.13 9.97 16.15
CA MET A 133 17.31 10.15 14.71
C MET A 133 17.80 8.86 14.04
N LYS A 134 18.74 8.17 14.69
CA LYS A 134 19.21 6.87 14.18
C LYS A 134 18.07 5.84 14.17
N ALA A 135 17.25 5.78 15.21
CA ALA A 135 16.10 4.87 15.26
C ALA A 135 15.07 5.19 14.16
N PHE A 136 14.79 6.48 13.92
CA PHE A 136 13.90 6.90 12.84
C PHE A 136 14.42 6.44 11.46
N VAL A 137 15.70 6.64 11.18
CA VAL A 137 16.29 6.20 9.90
C VAL A 137 16.38 4.68 9.82
N GLN A 138 16.66 4.00 10.96
CA GLN A 138 16.69 2.53 10.99
C GLN A 138 15.34 1.92 10.62
N GLU A 139 14.23 2.46 11.11
CA GLU A 139 12.90 2.02 10.74
C GLU A 139 12.70 2.06 9.21
N ALA A 140 13.10 3.16 8.56
CA ALA A 140 13.03 3.28 7.10
C ALA A 140 13.89 2.24 6.37
N VAL A 141 15.05 1.90 6.92
CA VAL A 141 15.94 0.84 6.38
C VAL A 141 15.30 -0.53 6.54
N ASP A 142 14.75 -0.82 7.73
CA ASP A 142 14.15 -2.11 8.05
C ASP A 142 12.91 -2.38 7.17
N GLU A 143 12.06 -1.39 6.96
CA GLU A 143 10.91 -1.48 6.07
C GLU A 143 11.33 -1.76 4.61
N ALA A 144 12.36 -1.08 4.09
CA ALA A 144 12.90 -1.35 2.77
C ALA A 144 13.51 -2.76 2.65
N LEU A 145 14.18 -3.26 3.70
CA LEU A 145 14.70 -4.63 3.75
C LEU A 145 13.60 -5.69 3.86
N HIS A 146 12.50 -5.39 4.55
CA HIS A 146 11.33 -6.28 4.58
C HIS A 146 10.72 -6.42 3.19
N LEU A 147 10.54 -5.31 2.46
CA LEU A 147 10.07 -5.31 1.08
C LEU A 147 11.02 -6.08 0.15
N GLU A 148 12.33 -5.84 0.26
CA GLU A 148 13.37 -6.56 -0.50
C GLU A 148 13.27 -8.08 -0.32
N ARG A 149 13.12 -8.54 0.93
CA ARG A 149 13.00 -9.98 1.23
C ARG A 149 11.74 -10.60 0.65
N ALA A 150 10.60 -9.88 0.72
CA ALA A 150 9.33 -10.36 0.16
C ALA A 150 9.41 -10.47 -1.37
N LEU A 151 9.97 -9.47 -2.06
CA LEU A 151 10.16 -9.47 -3.51
C LEU A 151 11.20 -10.52 -3.96
N SER A 152 12.32 -10.65 -3.23
CA SER A 152 13.34 -11.68 -3.50
C SER A 152 12.77 -13.10 -3.42
N ARG A 153 11.88 -13.36 -2.45
CA ARG A 153 11.21 -14.66 -2.32
C ARG A 153 10.33 -14.94 -3.53
N LEU A 154 9.54 -13.96 -3.98
CA LEU A 154 8.73 -14.09 -5.20
C LEU A 154 9.59 -14.39 -6.43
N ASP A 155 10.72 -13.72 -6.60
CA ASP A 155 11.63 -13.97 -7.71
C ASP A 155 12.26 -15.37 -7.69
N GLN A 156 12.63 -15.85 -6.50
CA GLN A 156 13.24 -17.19 -6.33
C GLN A 156 12.24 -18.31 -6.57
N GLU A 157 11.03 -18.18 -6.03
CA GLU A 157 10.00 -19.21 -6.11
C GLU A 157 9.21 -19.14 -7.42
N HIS A 158 9.08 -17.94 -8.02
CA HIS A 158 8.22 -17.68 -9.17
C HIS A 158 8.85 -16.61 -10.12
N PRO A 159 9.96 -16.91 -10.82
CA PRO A 159 10.77 -15.92 -11.55
C PRO A 159 10.04 -15.22 -12.71
N HIS A 160 8.96 -15.80 -13.21
CA HIS A 160 8.19 -15.22 -14.34
C HIS A 160 6.92 -14.46 -13.89
N LEU A 161 6.69 -14.40 -12.58
CA LEU A 161 5.48 -13.79 -12.06
C LEU A 161 5.56 -12.25 -12.14
N LYS A 162 4.51 -11.60 -12.65
CA LYS A 162 4.37 -10.16 -12.47
C LYS A 162 4.21 -9.84 -10.99
N LYS A 163 4.89 -8.80 -10.53
CA LYS A 163 4.89 -8.37 -9.13
C LYS A 163 4.25 -7.00 -9.00
N VAL A 164 3.46 -6.83 -7.95
CA VAL A 164 2.84 -5.58 -7.53
C VAL A 164 3.26 -5.32 -6.09
N ALA A 165 3.65 -4.09 -5.78
CA ALA A 165 3.97 -3.70 -4.41
C ALA A 165 2.86 -2.84 -3.80
N ILE A 166 2.61 -3.06 -2.51
CA ILE A 166 1.63 -2.31 -1.71
C ILE A 166 2.37 -1.69 -0.55
N LEU A 167 2.35 -0.36 -0.48
CA LEU A 167 3.02 0.44 0.55
C LEU A 167 2.00 1.39 1.16
N HIS A 168 2.24 1.88 2.38
CA HIS A 168 1.48 3.03 2.86
C HIS A 168 2.26 4.32 2.62
N TYR A 169 3.53 4.37 2.99
CA TYR A 169 4.41 5.52 2.74
C TYR A 169 4.90 5.58 1.29
N ALA A 170 5.06 6.82 0.77
CA ALA A 170 5.49 7.04 -0.61
C ALA A 170 6.92 6.57 -0.88
N PRO A 171 7.17 5.81 -1.97
CA PRO A 171 8.53 5.43 -2.36
C PRO A 171 9.25 6.49 -3.19
N VAL A 172 8.53 7.45 -3.77
CA VAL A 172 9.08 8.46 -4.69
C VAL A 172 8.55 9.86 -4.39
N LYS A 173 9.40 10.85 -4.62
CA LYS A 173 9.04 12.26 -4.46
C LYS A 173 7.89 12.70 -5.37
N GLY A 174 7.79 12.11 -6.58
CA GLY A 174 6.79 12.49 -7.59
C GLY A 174 5.36 12.45 -7.07
N THR A 175 5.02 11.46 -6.24
CA THR A 175 3.67 11.28 -5.71
C THR A 175 3.35 12.09 -4.45
N VAL A 176 4.32 12.82 -3.87
CA VAL A 176 4.10 13.75 -2.74
C VAL A 176 4.13 15.22 -3.15
N ILE A 177 4.29 15.50 -4.45
CA ILE A 177 4.26 16.89 -4.96
C ILE A 177 2.85 17.44 -4.77
N GLY A 178 2.75 18.59 -4.09
CA GLY A 178 1.50 19.21 -3.64
C GLY A 178 1.44 19.33 -2.12
N GLU A 179 2.12 18.46 -1.41
CA GLU A 179 2.31 18.57 0.03
C GLU A 179 3.34 19.65 0.38
N PRO A 180 3.31 20.24 1.59
CA PRO A 180 4.35 21.15 2.05
C PRO A 180 5.72 20.46 2.05
N GLY A 181 6.73 21.12 1.45
CA GLY A 181 8.08 20.51 1.33
C GLY A 181 8.74 20.18 2.65
N GLU A 182 8.37 20.91 3.73
CA GLU A 182 8.86 20.74 5.09
C GLU A 182 8.50 19.37 5.70
N ILE A 183 7.39 18.77 5.24
CA ILE A 183 6.94 17.46 5.75
C ILE A 183 7.35 16.27 4.87
N PHE A 184 7.98 16.49 3.73
CA PHE A 184 8.42 15.40 2.83
C PHE A 184 9.17 14.26 3.55
N PRO A 185 10.06 14.52 4.54
CA PRO A 185 10.73 13.44 5.26
C PRO A 185 9.79 12.52 6.06
N PHE A 186 8.56 12.97 6.32
CA PHE A 186 7.55 12.20 7.04
C PHE A 186 6.57 11.49 6.10
N LEU A 187 6.57 11.83 4.80
CA LEU A 187 5.63 11.28 3.82
C LEU A 187 6.15 10.01 3.14
N GLY A 188 7.44 9.76 3.20
CA GLY A 188 8.01 8.58 2.57
C GLY A 188 9.54 8.58 2.52
N CYS A 189 10.07 7.60 1.79
CA CYS A 189 11.52 7.43 1.68
C CYS A 189 11.92 6.77 0.36
N SER A 190 12.90 7.36 -0.34
CA SER A 190 13.43 6.77 -1.59
C SER A 190 14.13 5.42 -1.41
N ARG A 191 14.44 4.99 -0.17
CA ARG A 191 14.93 3.63 0.10
C ARG A 191 13.94 2.56 -0.32
N LEU A 192 12.63 2.86 -0.26
CA LEU A 192 11.58 1.95 -0.72
C LEU A 192 11.61 1.74 -2.25
N ALA A 193 12.13 2.70 -3.02
CA ALA A 193 12.23 2.57 -4.47
C ALA A 193 13.34 1.60 -4.93
N GLU A 194 14.37 1.38 -4.11
CA GLU A 194 15.49 0.50 -4.46
C GLU A 194 15.05 -0.95 -4.73
N PRO A 195 14.31 -1.63 -3.82
CA PRO A 195 13.80 -2.97 -4.08
C PRO A 195 12.80 -3.01 -5.25
N LEU A 196 11.97 -1.98 -5.41
CA LEU A 196 10.99 -1.91 -6.50
C LEU A 196 11.67 -1.95 -7.88
N ASN A 197 12.74 -1.18 -8.05
CA ASN A 197 13.54 -1.14 -9.26
C ASN A 197 14.27 -2.48 -9.49
N ARG A 198 14.99 -2.98 -8.47
CA ARG A 198 15.78 -4.21 -8.55
C ARG A 198 14.93 -5.41 -8.99
N HIS A 199 13.72 -5.53 -8.46
CA HIS A 199 12.80 -6.63 -8.75
C HIS A 199 11.83 -6.35 -9.90
N LYS A 200 11.98 -5.22 -10.60
CA LYS A 200 11.17 -4.82 -11.77
C LYS A 200 9.67 -4.98 -11.51
N VAL A 201 9.20 -4.36 -10.42
CA VAL A 201 7.79 -4.37 -10.04
C VAL A 201 6.95 -3.69 -11.11
N ALA A 202 5.82 -4.27 -11.50
CA ALA A 202 4.96 -3.74 -12.58
C ALA A 202 4.20 -2.48 -12.18
N ALA A 203 3.74 -2.44 -10.91
CA ALA A 203 3.05 -1.28 -10.34
C ALA A 203 3.22 -1.23 -8.83
N VAL A 204 3.14 -0.03 -8.27
CA VAL A 204 3.16 0.24 -6.83
C VAL A 204 1.94 1.07 -6.46
N PHE A 205 1.25 0.67 -5.40
CA PHE A 205 0.15 1.44 -4.83
C PHE A 205 0.52 1.88 -3.42
N HIS A 206 0.29 3.17 -3.11
CA HIS A 206 0.50 3.71 -1.77
C HIS A 206 -0.56 4.76 -1.43
N GLY A 207 -0.58 5.20 -0.17
CA GLY A 207 -1.45 6.24 0.36
C GLY A 207 -0.67 7.39 1.02
N HIS A 208 -1.14 7.82 2.18
CA HIS A 208 -0.49 8.72 3.13
C HIS A 208 -0.36 10.18 2.69
N ALA A 209 0.03 10.50 1.46
CA ALA A 209 0.21 11.86 0.97
C ALA A 209 -1.11 12.40 0.38
N HIS A 210 -1.96 12.99 1.25
CA HIS A 210 -3.35 13.36 0.92
C HIS A 210 -3.49 14.52 -0.06
N VAL A 211 -2.46 15.35 -0.20
CA VAL A 211 -2.42 16.50 -1.13
C VAL A 211 -1.44 16.26 -2.28
N GLY A 212 -0.85 15.08 -2.32
CA GLY A 212 0.11 14.67 -3.33
C GLY A 212 -0.47 14.54 -4.74
N THR A 213 0.25 13.83 -5.60
CA THR A 213 -0.10 13.59 -7.00
C THR A 213 -0.45 12.11 -7.18
N LEU A 214 -1.49 11.82 -7.97
CA LEU A 214 -1.97 10.45 -8.22
C LEU A 214 -0.88 9.55 -8.82
N GLU A 215 -0.09 10.05 -9.78
CA GLU A 215 0.86 9.26 -10.54
C GLU A 215 2.29 9.77 -10.39
N GLY A 216 3.22 8.85 -10.32
CA GLY A 216 4.65 9.09 -10.36
C GLY A 216 5.38 7.84 -10.87
N GLU A 217 6.69 7.93 -10.92
CA GLU A 217 7.52 6.80 -11.32
C GLU A 217 8.85 6.82 -10.58
N THR A 218 9.46 5.65 -10.45
CA THR A 218 10.83 5.52 -9.96
C THR A 218 11.84 5.94 -11.03
N THR A 219 13.11 6.05 -10.66
CA THR A 219 14.20 6.37 -11.60
C THR A 219 14.37 5.35 -12.73
N GLU A 220 13.85 4.14 -12.56
CA GLU A 220 13.90 3.07 -13.59
C GLU A 220 12.53 2.85 -14.27
N GLY A 221 11.58 3.77 -14.07
CA GLY A 221 10.30 3.77 -14.78
C GLY A 221 9.22 2.86 -14.18
N VAL A 222 9.40 2.35 -12.94
CA VAL A 222 8.32 1.62 -12.24
C VAL A 222 7.20 2.60 -11.91
N LYS A 223 5.98 2.28 -12.32
CA LYS A 223 4.80 3.13 -12.08
C LYS A 223 4.39 3.10 -10.62
N VAL A 224 4.15 4.27 -10.06
CA VAL A 224 3.76 4.48 -8.65
C VAL A 224 2.47 5.28 -8.62
N PHE A 225 1.47 4.76 -7.89
CA PHE A 225 0.15 5.37 -7.76
C PHE A 225 -0.13 5.70 -6.30
N ASN A 226 -0.38 6.98 -6.03
CA ASN A 226 -0.90 7.45 -4.75
C ASN A 226 -2.43 7.36 -4.79
N VAL A 227 -2.96 6.32 -4.18
CA VAL A 227 -4.40 6.01 -4.19
C VAL A 227 -5.09 6.42 -2.88
N ALA A 228 -4.53 7.41 -2.18
CA ALA A 228 -5.17 8.01 -1.02
C ALA A 228 -6.57 8.53 -1.38
N LYS A 229 -7.57 8.24 -0.52
CA LYS A 229 -8.97 8.63 -0.76
C LYS A 229 -9.12 10.12 -1.08
N PRO A 230 -8.42 11.06 -0.40
CA PRO A 230 -8.51 12.49 -0.75
C PRO A 230 -8.01 12.81 -2.17
N ILE A 231 -7.02 12.08 -2.68
CA ILE A 231 -6.54 12.24 -4.08
C ILE A 231 -7.59 11.72 -5.05
N LEU A 232 -8.14 10.54 -4.78
CA LEU A 232 -9.16 9.93 -5.63
C LEU A 232 -10.42 10.79 -5.69
N ASP A 233 -10.86 11.35 -4.56
CA ASP A 233 -12.02 12.24 -4.49
C ASP A 233 -11.82 13.52 -5.34
N LYS A 234 -10.61 14.08 -5.32
CA LYS A 234 -10.25 15.23 -6.14
C LYS A 234 -10.29 14.91 -7.63
N GLU A 235 -9.98 13.67 -8.00
CA GLU A 235 -10.06 13.15 -9.38
C GLU A 235 -11.48 12.68 -9.75
N GLY A 236 -12.45 12.77 -8.85
CA GLY A 236 -13.82 12.27 -9.06
C GLY A 236 -13.92 10.75 -9.14
N LYS A 237 -13.00 10.03 -8.50
CA LYS A 237 -12.93 8.57 -8.47
C LYS A 237 -13.25 8.03 -7.09
N GLU A 238 -14.06 6.99 -7.01
CA GLU A 238 -14.28 6.29 -5.75
C GLU A 238 -13.14 5.33 -5.40
N PHE A 239 -12.50 4.75 -6.42
CA PHE A 239 -11.29 3.92 -6.34
C PHE A 239 -10.50 4.05 -7.65
N PHE A 240 -9.23 3.64 -7.61
CA PHE A 240 -8.36 3.56 -8.78
C PHE A 240 -8.43 2.16 -9.36
N LEU A 241 -8.57 2.03 -10.69
CA LEU A 241 -8.56 0.75 -11.39
C LEU A 241 -7.32 0.66 -12.28
N TRP A 242 -6.53 -0.38 -12.08
CA TRP A 242 -5.36 -0.68 -12.87
C TRP A 242 -5.46 -2.07 -13.49
N GLU A 243 -5.07 -2.21 -14.73
CA GLU A 243 -5.09 -3.47 -15.47
C GLU A 243 -3.67 -3.94 -15.76
N THR A 244 -3.42 -5.22 -15.54
CA THR A 244 -2.14 -5.81 -15.92
C THR A 244 -2.04 -5.88 -17.44
N GLU A 245 -0.88 -5.53 -17.99
CA GLU A 245 -0.61 -5.79 -19.41
C GLU A 245 -0.56 -7.30 -19.67
N PRO A 246 -1.10 -7.79 -20.79
CA PRO A 246 -0.93 -9.19 -21.19
C PRO A 246 0.55 -9.52 -21.36
N VAL A 247 0.99 -10.73 -20.98
CA VAL A 247 2.34 -11.25 -21.24
C VAL A 247 2.33 -12.10 -22.48
#